data_c33985da2d8f262e6d87104e3b538234
#
_entry.id   c33985da2d8f262e6d87104e3b538234
#
_cell.length_a   1.000
_cell.length_b   1.000
_cell.length_c   1.000
_cell.angle_alpha   90.00
_cell.angle_beta   90.00
_cell.angle_gamma   90.00
#
_symmetry.space_group_name_H-M   'P 1'
#
loop_
_entity.id
_entity.type
_entity.pdbx_description
1 polymer ?
#
loop_
_entity_poly.entity_id
_entity_poly.type
_entity_poly.pdbx_seq_one_letter_code
_entity_poly.pdbx_strand_id
1 'polypeptide(L)'
;MEQINLSAQPRQTRGKCAAGRLRRTGSVPAVLYGQGIKGAITLALSNKELEKVLHTAAGGNVLVNLSLEGDKARMVMFKEVSRHPLRGSLQHVDFVEIRMDHKITVDVPVHLTGKAEGLAFGGIIQQEHRTVKVECLPTQIPDSVDLDITKLGVGQSLHASDIVLAEGLTVLDEPGTTIVSIVAPTAEVAPKTAEEVAAELAKSFAEKEEETKEE
;
A
#
# COMPACT_ATOMS: atom_id res chain seq x y z
N MET A 1 5.63 -18.85 -11.21
CA MET A 1 4.31 -18.29 -10.84
C MET A 1 3.40 -19.39 -10.36
N GLU A 2 2.96 -19.33 -9.13
CA GLU A 2 1.98 -20.28 -8.59
C GLU A 2 0.58 -19.84 -9.04
N GLN A 3 -0.12 -20.74 -9.75
CA GLN A 3 -1.52 -20.55 -10.07
C GLN A 3 -2.36 -21.14 -8.93
N ILE A 4 -3.07 -20.29 -8.23
CA ILE A 4 -3.91 -20.71 -7.11
C ILE A 4 -5.36 -20.78 -7.59
N ASN A 5 -6.03 -21.87 -7.24
CA ASN A 5 -7.43 -22.04 -7.57
C ASN A 5 -8.31 -21.54 -6.41
N LEU A 6 -9.26 -20.65 -6.70
CA LEU A 6 -10.27 -20.17 -5.75
C LEU A 6 -11.67 -20.53 -6.24
N SER A 7 -12.53 -20.95 -5.31
CA SER A 7 -13.95 -21.16 -5.56
C SER A 7 -14.77 -19.92 -5.20
N ALA A 8 -15.65 -19.48 -6.09
CA ALA A 8 -16.51 -18.35 -5.86
C ALA A 8 -17.96 -18.65 -6.21
N GLN A 9 -18.86 -18.15 -5.38
CA GLN A 9 -20.30 -18.27 -5.59
C GLN A 9 -20.88 -16.96 -6.10
N PRO A 10 -21.65 -16.97 -7.19
CA PRO A 10 -22.32 -15.76 -7.68
C PRO A 10 -23.43 -15.36 -6.69
N ARG A 11 -23.51 -14.06 -6.37
CA ARG A 11 -24.54 -13.53 -5.48
C ARG A 11 -25.46 -12.56 -6.22
N GLN A 12 -26.76 -12.67 -5.94
CA GLN A 12 -27.77 -11.75 -6.48
C GLN A 12 -28.08 -10.61 -5.49
N THR A 13 -27.95 -10.88 -4.19
CA THR A 13 -28.28 -9.91 -3.14
C THR A 13 -27.21 -8.83 -3.02
N ARG A 14 -27.63 -7.57 -3.09
CA ARG A 14 -26.78 -6.38 -2.97
C ARG A 14 -27.15 -5.55 -1.74
N GLY A 15 -26.30 -4.64 -1.32
CA GLY A 15 -26.53 -3.68 -0.25
C GLY A 15 -25.82 -3.99 1.06
N LYS A 16 -25.81 -2.99 1.96
CA LYS A 16 -25.07 -2.97 3.23
C LYS A 16 -25.42 -4.14 4.17
N CYS A 17 -26.73 -4.40 4.32
CA CYS A 17 -27.19 -5.46 5.23
C CYS A 17 -26.83 -6.88 4.73
N ALA A 18 -26.91 -7.12 3.42
CA ALA A 18 -26.53 -8.39 2.82
C ALA A 18 -25.02 -8.64 2.94
N ALA A 19 -24.18 -7.65 2.61
CA ALA A 19 -22.74 -7.72 2.78
C ALA A 19 -22.33 -7.93 4.26
N GLY A 20 -23.01 -7.27 5.19
CA GLY A 20 -22.77 -7.47 6.62
C GLY A 20 -23.12 -8.88 7.12
N ARG A 21 -24.18 -9.51 6.59
CA ARG A 21 -24.53 -10.89 6.90
C ARG A 21 -23.47 -11.88 6.37
N LEU A 22 -23.04 -11.71 5.13
CA LEU A 22 -22.00 -12.53 4.52
C LEU A 22 -20.69 -12.51 5.33
N ARG A 23 -20.24 -11.33 5.76
CA ARG A 23 -19.02 -11.22 6.57
C ARG A 23 -19.15 -11.93 7.93
N ARG A 24 -20.34 -11.94 8.53
CA ARG A 24 -20.61 -12.67 9.79
C ARG A 24 -20.58 -14.18 9.61
N THR A 25 -20.94 -14.69 8.43
CA THR A 25 -20.86 -16.13 8.08
C THR A 25 -19.48 -16.56 7.61
N GLY A 26 -18.47 -15.67 7.65
CA GLY A 26 -17.11 -15.98 7.22
C GLY A 26 -16.89 -15.91 5.72
N SER A 27 -17.81 -15.28 4.98
CA SER A 27 -17.69 -15.07 3.55
C SER A 27 -17.39 -13.59 3.25
N VAL A 28 -16.50 -13.33 2.28
CA VAL A 28 -16.15 -11.98 1.85
C VAL A 28 -16.86 -11.64 0.54
N PRO A 29 -17.57 -10.51 0.48
CA PRO A 29 -18.12 -10.04 -0.77
C PRO A 29 -17.00 -9.59 -1.71
N ALA A 30 -17.12 -9.96 -2.98
CA ALA A 30 -16.19 -9.58 -4.02
C ALA A 30 -16.91 -9.16 -5.31
N VAL A 31 -16.16 -8.52 -6.19
CA VAL A 31 -16.64 -8.12 -7.52
C VAL A 31 -15.59 -8.54 -8.55
N LEU A 32 -16.07 -9.12 -9.64
CA LEU A 32 -15.25 -9.49 -10.80
C LEU A 32 -15.68 -8.61 -11.99
N TYR A 33 -14.71 -7.95 -12.60
CA TYR A 33 -14.89 -7.14 -13.82
C TYR A 33 -13.68 -7.28 -14.75
N GLY A 34 -13.79 -6.82 -15.97
CA GLY A 34 -12.69 -6.87 -16.94
C GLY A 34 -13.17 -6.93 -18.39
N GLN A 35 -12.22 -7.04 -19.30
CA GLN A 35 -12.49 -6.94 -20.74
C GLN A 35 -13.30 -8.11 -21.31
N GLY A 36 -13.37 -9.26 -20.64
CA GLY A 36 -14.13 -10.44 -21.08
C GLY A 36 -15.57 -10.48 -20.57
N ILE A 37 -15.96 -9.55 -19.69
CA ILE A 37 -17.23 -9.61 -18.97
C ILE A 37 -18.10 -8.41 -19.35
N LYS A 38 -19.34 -8.66 -19.79
CA LYS A 38 -20.33 -7.60 -19.98
C LYS A 38 -20.89 -7.13 -18.63
N GLY A 39 -20.21 -6.20 -17.97
CA GLY A 39 -20.58 -5.66 -16.65
C GLY A 39 -19.78 -6.28 -15.49
N ALA A 40 -20.22 -6.03 -14.26
CA ALA A 40 -19.57 -6.53 -13.07
C ALA A 40 -20.35 -7.70 -12.46
N ILE A 41 -19.70 -8.82 -12.18
CA ILE A 41 -20.27 -10.00 -11.52
C ILE A 41 -20.01 -9.88 -10.02
N THR A 42 -21.07 -9.94 -9.23
CA THR A 42 -20.96 -9.89 -7.77
C THR A 42 -20.79 -11.30 -7.21
N LEU A 43 -19.76 -11.51 -6.38
CA LEU A 43 -19.33 -12.80 -5.87
C LEU A 43 -19.28 -12.82 -4.35
N ALA A 44 -19.29 -14.03 -3.80
CA ALA A 44 -18.97 -14.32 -2.40
C ALA A 44 -17.89 -15.40 -2.36
N LEU A 45 -16.83 -15.19 -1.58
CA LEU A 45 -15.72 -16.13 -1.40
C LEU A 45 -15.51 -16.45 0.08
N SER A 46 -14.89 -17.58 0.36
CA SER A 46 -14.49 -17.95 1.71
C SER A 46 -13.35 -17.07 2.21
N ASN A 47 -13.51 -16.46 3.41
CA ASN A 47 -12.45 -15.65 4.02
C ASN A 47 -11.17 -16.45 4.22
N LYS A 48 -11.27 -17.71 4.65
CA LYS A 48 -10.10 -18.57 4.91
C LYS A 48 -9.27 -18.88 3.67
N GLU A 49 -9.91 -19.07 2.52
CA GLU A 49 -9.22 -19.32 1.25
C GLU A 49 -8.54 -18.04 0.75
N LEU A 50 -9.22 -16.89 0.84
CA LEU A 50 -8.67 -15.59 0.48
C LEU A 50 -7.46 -15.22 1.33
N GLU A 51 -7.52 -15.41 2.63
CA GLU A 51 -6.40 -15.14 3.53
C GLU A 51 -5.17 -15.99 3.19
N LYS A 52 -5.35 -17.27 2.89
CA LYS A 52 -4.24 -18.15 2.47
C LYS A 52 -3.54 -17.62 1.23
N VAL A 53 -4.30 -17.17 0.23
CA VAL A 53 -3.75 -16.64 -1.03
C VAL A 53 -3.03 -15.31 -0.80
N LEU A 54 -3.61 -14.42 0.00
CA LEU A 54 -3.04 -13.09 0.28
C LEU A 54 -1.80 -13.14 1.18
N HIS A 55 -1.60 -14.23 1.93
CA HIS A 55 -0.40 -14.46 2.73
C HIS A 55 0.75 -15.11 1.95
N THR A 56 0.56 -15.46 0.68
CA THR A 56 1.62 -15.93 -0.20
C THR A 56 2.60 -14.80 -0.51
N ALA A 57 3.86 -15.11 -0.74
CA ALA A 57 4.97 -14.14 -0.88
C ALA A 57 4.73 -13.05 -1.93
N ALA A 58 3.96 -13.33 -2.99
CA ALA A 58 3.61 -12.37 -4.05
C ALA A 58 2.55 -11.32 -3.63
N GLY A 59 2.03 -11.38 -2.40
CA GLY A 59 1.09 -10.38 -1.88
C GLY A 59 -0.19 -10.26 -2.71
N GLY A 60 -0.47 -9.07 -3.26
CA GLY A 60 -1.65 -8.81 -4.10
C GLY A 60 -1.49 -9.14 -5.59
N ASN A 61 -0.27 -9.42 -6.05
CA ASN A 61 0.05 -9.58 -7.48
C ASN A 61 0.01 -11.04 -7.98
N VAL A 62 -0.83 -11.87 -7.34
CA VAL A 62 -0.98 -13.28 -7.66
C VAL A 62 -2.03 -13.50 -8.75
N LEU A 63 -1.68 -14.34 -9.74
CA LEU A 63 -2.63 -14.84 -10.72
C LEU A 63 -3.48 -15.97 -10.12
N VAL A 64 -4.78 -15.78 -10.13
CA VAL A 64 -5.74 -16.71 -9.54
C VAL A 64 -6.66 -17.26 -10.61
N ASN A 65 -6.85 -18.58 -10.61
CA ASN A 65 -7.89 -19.24 -11.39
C ASN A 65 -9.19 -19.25 -10.56
N LEU A 66 -10.12 -18.38 -10.90
CA LEU A 66 -11.40 -18.29 -10.24
C LEU A 66 -12.42 -19.25 -10.88
N SER A 67 -12.81 -20.28 -10.13
CA SER A 67 -13.86 -21.20 -10.52
C SER A 67 -15.20 -20.66 -10.04
N LEU A 68 -16.09 -20.33 -10.96
CA LEU A 68 -17.47 -19.92 -10.67
C LEU A 68 -18.39 -21.12 -10.72
N GLU A 69 -19.31 -21.26 -9.75
CA GLU A 69 -20.36 -22.27 -9.82
C GLU A 69 -21.22 -22.05 -11.07
N GLY A 70 -21.13 -22.98 -12.05
CA GLY A 70 -21.90 -22.92 -13.31
C GLY A 70 -21.23 -22.21 -14.47
N ASP A 71 -19.99 -21.73 -14.36
CA ASP A 71 -19.25 -21.09 -15.45
C ASP A 71 -17.81 -21.64 -15.54
N LYS A 72 -17.12 -21.30 -16.63
CA LYS A 72 -15.71 -21.71 -16.86
C LYS A 72 -14.79 -21.01 -15.87
N ALA A 73 -13.70 -21.69 -15.49
CA ALA A 73 -12.64 -21.07 -14.73
C ALA A 73 -12.06 -19.87 -15.49
N ARG A 74 -11.90 -18.75 -14.80
CA ARG A 74 -11.39 -17.50 -15.38
C ARG A 74 -10.10 -17.10 -14.68
N MET A 75 -9.13 -16.61 -15.46
CA MET A 75 -7.91 -16.08 -14.92
C MET A 75 -8.13 -14.66 -14.46
N VAL A 76 -7.87 -14.41 -13.19
CA VAL A 76 -8.11 -13.12 -12.52
C VAL A 76 -6.92 -12.72 -11.67
N MET A 77 -6.82 -11.43 -11.37
CA MET A 77 -5.86 -10.87 -10.42
C MET A 77 -6.60 -10.03 -9.38
N PHE A 78 -6.03 -9.92 -8.20
CA PHE A 78 -6.48 -8.96 -7.20
C PHE A 78 -6.17 -7.54 -7.68
N LYS A 79 -7.19 -6.69 -7.75
CA LYS A 79 -6.98 -5.26 -8.06
C LYS A 79 -6.96 -4.44 -6.78
N GLU A 80 -7.90 -4.71 -5.89
CA GLU A 80 -7.97 -4.03 -4.60
C GLU A 80 -8.44 -4.99 -3.51
N VAL A 81 -7.80 -4.91 -2.35
CA VAL A 81 -8.16 -5.69 -1.16
C VAL A 81 -8.44 -4.72 -0.02
N SER A 82 -9.71 -4.55 0.31
CA SER A 82 -10.13 -3.71 1.42
C SER A 82 -10.14 -4.50 2.73
N ARG A 83 -9.40 -4.01 3.73
CA ARG A 83 -9.33 -4.57 5.08
C ARG A 83 -9.90 -3.60 6.11
N HIS A 84 -10.43 -4.15 7.19
CA HIS A 84 -10.90 -3.33 8.32
C HIS A 84 -9.69 -2.74 9.07
N PRO A 85 -9.57 -1.41 9.24
CA PRO A 85 -8.36 -0.77 9.77
C PRO A 85 -8.00 -1.24 11.20
N LEU A 86 -9.00 -1.50 12.06
CA LEU A 86 -8.76 -1.93 13.44
C LEU A 86 -8.69 -3.45 13.61
N ARG A 87 -9.48 -4.22 12.86
CA ARG A 87 -9.60 -5.67 13.03
C ARG A 87 -8.76 -6.46 12.04
N GLY A 88 -8.24 -5.84 10.99
CA GLY A 88 -7.51 -6.50 9.90
C GLY A 88 -8.35 -7.44 9.02
N SER A 89 -9.61 -7.69 9.37
CA SER A 89 -10.47 -8.61 8.62
C SER A 89 -10.77 -8.09 7.22
N LEU A 90 -10.83 -9.00 6.23
CA LEU A 90 -11.16 -8.67 4.85
C LEU A 90 -12.61 -8.16 4.75
N GLN A 91 -12.79 -7.03 4.08
CA GLN A 91 -14.09 -6.41 3.87
C GLN A 91 -14.60 -6.57 2.45
N HIS A 92 -13.75 -6.39 1.48
CA HIS A 92 -14.06 -6.47 0.06
C HIS A 92 -12.84 -6.88 -0.74
N VAL A 93 -13.08 -7.52 -1.87
CA VAL A 93 -12.02 -7.88 -2.82
C VAL A 93 -12.50 -7.61 -4.23
N ASP A 94 -11.67 -6.91 -4.99
CA ASP A 94 -11.90 -6.61 -6.39
C ASP A 94 -11.00 -7.48 -7.26
N PHE A 95 -11.62 -8.21 -8.18
CA PHE A 95 -10.95 -9.04 -9.16
C PHE A 95 -11.07 -8.43 -10.54
N VAL A 96 -9.97 -8.42 -11.27
CA VAL A 96 -9.93 -8.06 -12.68
C VAL A 96 -9.63 -9.29 -13.51
N GLU A 97 -10.47 -9.57 -14.51
CA GLU A 97 -10.19 -10.61 -15.50
C GLU A 97 -9.03 -10.19 -16.39
N ILE A 98 -8.04 -11.05 -16.51
CA ILE A 98 -6.82 -10.78 -17.26
C ILE A 98 -6.79 -11.63 -18.52
N ARG A 99 -6.31 -11.03 -19.61
CA ARG A 99 -5.92 -11.69 -20.85
C ARG A 99 -4.40 -11.63 -20.99
N MET A 100 -3.79 -12.72 -21.41
CA MET A 100 -2.33 -12.81 -21.53
C MET A 100 -1.75 -11.86 -22.58
N ASP A 101 -2.57 -11.41 -23.53
CA ASP A 101 -2.15 -10.57 -24.66
C ASP A 101 -2.16 -9.06 -24.35
N HIS A 102 -2.70 -8.65 -23.23
CA HIS A 102 -2.83 -7.24 -22.86
C HIS A 102 -1.90 -6.87 -21.72
N LYS A 103 -1.27 -5.71 -21.84
CA LYS A 103 -0.52 -5.09 -20.77
C LYS A 103 -1.46 -4.68 -19.63
N ILE A 104 -1.01 -4.84 -18.42
CA ILE A 104 -1.76 -4.49 -17.21
C ILE A 104 -0.93 -3.56 -16.35
N THR A 105 -1.63 -2.70 -15.61
CA THR A 105 -1.01 -1.84 -14.59
C THR A 105 -1.20 -2.47 -13.23
N VAL A 106 -0.07 -2.74 -12.57
CA VAL A 106 -0.02 -3.34 -11.23
C VAL A 106 0.77 -2.46 -10.27
N ASP A 107 0.36 -2.47 -9.00
CA ASP A 107 1.09 -1.80 -7.93
C ASP A 107 2.07 -2.81 -7.31
N VAL A 108 3.37 -2.60 -7.54
CA VAL A 108 4.44 -3.50 -7.07
C VAL A 108 5.06 -2.93 -5.81
N PRO A 109 5.22 -3.74 -4.73
CA PRO A 109 5.87 -3.28 -3.52
C PRO A 109 7.36 -3.04 -3.73
N VAL A 110 7.88 -1.97 -3.11
CA VAL A 110 9.31 -1.63 -3.12
C VAL A 110 9.95 -2.14 -1.84
N HIS A 111 10.94 -3.00 -1.98
CA HIS A 111 11.80 -3.47 -0.90
C HIS A 111 13.10 -2.67 -0.86
N LEU A 112 13.43 -2.15 0.31
CA LEU A 112 14.67 -1.43 0.52
C LEU A 112 15.77 -2.42 0.88
N THR A 113 16.86 -2.43 0.11
CA THR A 113 18.02 -3.29 0.34
C THR A 113 19.21 -2.46 0.80
N GLY A 114 20.05 -3.05 1.67
CA GLY A 114 21.23 -2.38 2.22
C GLY A 114 20.97 -1.55 3.48
N LYS A 115 22.05 -0.95 4.00
CA LYS A 115 22.02 -0.02 5.13
C LYS A 115 22.49 1.34 4.63
N ALA A 116 21.63 2.34 4.68
CA ALA A 116 21.97 3.67 4.24
C ALA A 116 23.06 4.29 5.13
N GLU A 117 24.07 4.95 4.51
CA GLU A 117 25.10 5.69 5.22
C GLU A 117 24.51 6.79 6.10
N GLY A 118 23.41 7.43 5.67
CA GLY A 118 22.71 8.44 6.44
C GLY A 118 22.18 7.99 7.79
N LEU A 119 21.93 6.67 7.99
CA LEU A 119 21.54 6.12 9.30
C LEU A 119 22.66 6.20 10.32
N ALA A 120 23.93 6.09 9.89
CA ALA A 120 25.09 6.21 10.80
C ALA A 120 25.23 7.62 11.37
N PHE A 121 24.69 8.61 10.66
CA PHE A 121 24.65 10.02 11.09
C PHE A 121 23.34 10.41 11.80
N GLY A 122 22.55 9.40 12.22
CA GLY A 122 21.29 9.62 12.93
C GLY A 122 20.10 9.96 12.03
N GLY A 123 20.21 9.84 10.71
CA GLY A 123 19.08 10.04 9.79
C GLY A 123 17.98 9.00 9.97
N ILE A 124 16.74 9.39 9.64
CA ILE A 124 15.56 8.54 9.68
C ILE A 124 15.12 8.26 8.25
N ILE A 125 14.93 6.97 7.90
CA ILE A 125 14.38 6.58 6.60
C ILE A 125 12.89 6.88 6.60
N GLN A 126 12.47 7.73 5.68
CA GLN A 126 11.06 8.00 5.40
C GLN A 126 10.72 7.43 4.03
N GLN A 127 9.89 6.40 3.99
CA GLN A 127 9.36 5.84 2.76
C GLN A 127 8.01 6.49 2.46
N GLU A 128 7.97 7.35 1.44
CA GLU A 128 6.75 8.06 1.04
C GLU A 128 5.84 7.15 0.21
N HIS A 129 6.43 6.41 -0.74
CA HIS A 129 5.71 5.45 -1.56
C HIS A 129 6.23 4.04 -1.31
N ARG A 130 5.33 3.16 -0.87
CA ARG A 130 5.65 1.74 -0.63
C ARG A 130 5.42 0.86 -1.85
N THR A 131 4.68 1.35 -2.81
CA THR A 131 4.34 0.67 -4.06
C THR A 131 4.59 1.60 -5.23
N VAL A 132 4.97 1.03 -6.37
CA VAL A 132 5.19 1.75 -7.62
C VAL A 132 4.29 1.13 -8.69
N LYS A 133 3.67 1.96 -9.51
CA LYS A 133 2.83 1.52 -10.62
C LYS A 133 3.68 1.12 -11.80
N VAL A 134 3.57 -0.14 -12.16
CA VAL A 134 4.31 -0.72 -13.28
C VAL A 134 3.35 -1.27 -14.32
N GLU A 135 3.60 -0.96 -15.58
CA GLU A 135 2.94 -1.59 -16.72
C GLU A 135 3.75 -2.79 -17.18
N CYS A 136 3.13 -3.97 -17.21
CA CYS A 136 3.78 -5.22 -17.60
C CYS A 136 2.81 -6.19 -18.26
N LEU A 137 3.35 -7.23 -18.88
CA LEU A 137 2.56 -8.40 -19.29
C LEU A 137 2.27 -9.29 -18.08
N PRO A 138 1.13 -9.99 -18.04
CA PRO A 138 0.77 -10.87 -16.92
C PRO A 138 1.80 -11.96 -16.60
N THR A 139 2.59 -12.35 -17.60
CA THR A 139 3.67 -13.34 -17.45
C THR A 139 4.94 -12.80 -16.82
N GLN A 140 5.09 -11.48 -16.72
CA GLN A 140 6.31 -10.81 -16.26
C GLN A 140 6.07 -9.94 -15.02
N ILE A 141 5.02 -10.21 -14.26
CA ILE A 141 4.73 -9.46 -13.03
C ILE A 141 5.82 -9.79 -12.00
N PRO A 142 6.59 -8.78 -11.52
CA PRO A 142 7.54 -9.00 -10.43
C PRO A 142 6.80 -9.06 -9.09
N ASP A 143 7.31 -9.87 -8.18
CA ASP A 143 6.78 -9.97 -6.82
C ASP A 143 7.14 -8.72 -5.99
N SER A 144 8.32 -8.15 -6.24
CA SER A 144 8.83 -6.94 -5.59
C SER A 144 9.86 -6.24 -6.48
N VAL A 145 10.11 -4.98 -6.18
CA VAL A 145 11.20 -4.19 -6.75
C VAL A 145 12.19 -3.86 -5.64
N ASP A 146 13.44 -4.27 -5.82
CA ASP A 146 14.50 -4.00 -4.86
C ASP A 146 15.16 -2.66 -5.16
N LEU A 147 15.25 -1.79 -4.16
CA LEU A 147 15.87 -0.48 -4.24
C LEU A 147 17.06 -0.41 -3.27
N ASP A 148 18.26 -0.23 -3.79
CA ASP A 148 19.47 -0.12 -2.98
C ASP A 148 19.59 1.29 -2.38
N ILE A 149 19.56 1.36 -1.04
CA ILE A 149 19.68 2.61 -0.28
C ILE A 149 21.08 2.82 0.32
N THR A 150 22.06 1.95 0.03
CA THR A 150 23.37 1.93 0.71
C THR A 150 24.10 3.27 0.62
N LYS A 151 24.03 3.94 -0.54
CA LYS A 151 24.73 5.19 -0.82
C LYS A 151 23.97 6.46 -0.41
N LEU A 152 22.77 6.31 0.21
CA LEU A 152 21.98 7.46 0.59
C LEU A 152 22.52 8.16 1.84
N GLY A 153 22.84 9.45 1.70
CA GLY A 153 23.19 10.36 2.79
C GLY A 153 21.95 11.04 3.41
N VAL A 154 22.18 11.74 4.52
CA VAL A 154 21.14 12.57 5.16
C VAL A 154 20.72 13.70 4.23
N GLY A 155 19.42 13.91 4.03
CA GLY A 155 18.83 14.90 3.13
C GLY A 155 18.77 14.49 1.66
N GLN A 156 19.17 13.24 1.33
CA GLN A 156 19.04 12.72 -0.03
C GLN A 156 17.75 11.90 -0.18
N SER A 157 17.24 11.85 -1.41
CA SER A 157 16.06 11.09 -1.80
C SER A 157 16.34 10.27 -3.05
N LEU A 158 15.63 9.12 -3.16
CA LEU A 158 15.55 8.33 -4.38
C LEU A 158 14.18 8.53 -5.02
N HIS A 159 14.20 8.66 -6.33
CA HIS A 159 13.03 8.90 -7.15
C HIS A 159 12.63 7.68 -7.98
N ALA A 160 11.45 7.72 -8.57
CA ALA A 160 10.95 6.64 -9.43
C ALA A 160 11.87 6.38 -10.66
N SER A 161 12.64 7.38 -11.10
CA SER A 161 13.66 7.25 -12.15
C SER A 161 14.85 6.35 -11.80
N ASP A 162 15.15 6.20 -10.51
CA ASP A 162 16.34 5.49 -10.02
C ASP A 162 16.09 3.98 -9.86
N ILE A 163 14.87 3.55 -10.14
CA ILE A 163 14.48 2.15 -10.09
C ILE A 163 15.02 1.41 -11.30
N VAL A 164 15.83 0.39 -11.05
CA VAL A 164 16.29 -0.54 -12.09
C VAL A 164 15.26 -1.66 -12.23
N LEU A 165 14.53 -1.64 -13.34
CA LEU A 165 13.55 -2.68 -13.67
C LEU A 165 14.14 -3.71 -14.63
N ALA A 166 13.59 -4.92 -14.61
CA ALA A 166 13.88 -5.96 -15.60
C ALA A 166 13.30 -5.56 -16.99
N GLU A 167 13.80 -6.20 -18.03
CA GLU A 167 13.34 -5.96 -19.40
C GLU A 167 11.84 -6.27 -19.55
N GLY A 168 11.12 -5.33 -20.16
CA GLY A 168 9.67 -5.46 -20.40
C GLY A 168 8.75 -4.81 -19.37
N LEU A 169 9.31 -4.14 -18.37
CA LEU A 169 8.58 -3.39 -17.34
C LEU A 169 8.70 -1.88 -17.61
N THR A 170 7.59 -1.16 -17.48
CA THR A 170 7.58 0.30 -17.64
C THR A 170 6.97 0.94 -16.40
N VAL A 171 7.68 1.87 -15.78
CA VAL A 171 7.14 2.68 -14.67
C VAL A 171 6.15 3.68 -15.24
N LEU A 172 4.96 3.75 -14.66
CA LEU A 172 3.92 4.74 -15.01
C LEU A 172 3.92 5.94 -14.08
N ASP A 173 4.56 5.84 -12.93
CA ASP A 173 4.65 6.95 -12.00
C ASP A 173 5.53 8.06 -12.57
N GLU A 174 5.29 9.29 -12.13
CA GLU A 174 6.09 10.44 -12.55
C GLU A 174 7.56 10.25 -12.12
N PRO A 175 8.54 10.50 -13.01
CA PRO A 175 9.96 10.25 -12.73
C PRO A 175 10.50 11.04 -11.54
N GLY A 176 9.87 12.18 -11.19
CA GLY A 176 10.21 13.01 -10.03
C GLY A 176 9.58 12.57 -8.71
N THR A 177 8.74 11.51 -8.70
CA THR A 177 8.10 11.03 -7.47
C THR A 177 9.13 10.46 -6.52
N THR A 178 9.22 11.00 -5.31
CA THR A 178 10.12 10.52 -4.25
C THR A 178 9.58 9.22 -3.67
N ILE A 179 10.40 8.19 -3.67
CA ILE A 179 10.04 6.88 -3.08
C ILE A 179 10.53 6.79 -1.65
N VAL A 180 11.80 7.14 -1.45
CA VAL A 180 12.47 7.09 -0.15
C VAL A 180 13.30 8.33 0.03
N SER A 181 13.27 8.91 1.22
CA SER A 181 14.13 10.02 1.64
C SER A 181 14.76 9.72 3.01
N ILE A 182 15.93 10.25 3.27
CA ILE A 182 16.55 10.23 4.58
C ILE A 182 16.50 11.63 5.17
N VAL A 183 15.69 11.78 6.20
CA VAL A 183 15.48 13.04 6.90
C VAL A 183 16.44 13.12 8.09
N ALA A 184 17.03 14.31 8.32
CA ALA A 184 17.76 14.55 9.54
C ALA A 184 16.83 14.38 10.76
N PRO A 185 17.32 13.81 11.88
CA PRO A 185 16.50 13.74 13.07
C PRO A 185 16.12 15.16 13.48
N THR A 186 14.83 15.45 13.54
CA THR A 186 14.35 16.63 14.24
C THR A 186 14.70 16.39 15.70
N ALA A 187 15.64 17.17 16.27
CA ALA A 187 15.82 17.16 17.70
C ALA A 187 14.43 17.36 18.31
N GLU A 188 13.91 16.35 19.00
CA GLU A 188 12.75 16.56 19.85
C GLU A 188 13.13 17.71 20.78
N VAL A 189 12.54 18.86 20.53
CA VAL A 189 12.47 19.89 21.56
C VAL A 189 11.69 19.21 22.66
N ALA A 190 12.40 18.70 23.67
CA ALA A 190 11.78 18.12 24.86
C ALA A 190 10.65 19.08 25.25
N PRO A 191 9.45 18.61 25.50
CA PRO A 191 8.36 19.49 25.88
C PRO A 191 8.85 20.29 27.09
N LYS A 192 9.03 21.63 26.86
CA LYS A 192 9.42 22.51 27.96
C LYS A 192 8.44 22.24 29.08
N THR A 193 8.96 21.81 30.22
CA THR A 193 8.14 21.52 31.39
C THR A 193 7.31 22.75 31.68
N ALA A 194 6.09 22.55 32.15
CA ALA A 194 5.16 23.64 32.45
C ALA A 194 5.79 24.72 33.36
N GLU A 195 6.82 24.34 34.13
CA GLU A 195 7.64 25.22 34.98
C GLU A 195 8.57 26.14 34.17
N GLU A 196 9.17 25.68 33.05
CA GLU A 196 10.02 26.52 32.18
C GLU A 196 9.20 27.54 31.39
N VAL A 197 8.00 27.15 30.92
CA VAL A 197 7.09 28.06 30.25
C VAL A 197 6.54 29.11 31.22
N ALA A 198 6.26 28.73 32.47
CA ALA A 198 5.86 29.66 33.53
C ALA A 198 6.97 30.64 33.90
N ALA A 199 8.24 30.19 33.92
CA ALA A 199 9.38 31.07 34.18
C ALA A 199 9.68 32.05 33.04
N GLU A 200 9.51 31.64 31.78
CA GLU A 200 9.62 32.55 30.61
C GLU A 200 8.50 33.58 30.59
N LEU A 201 7.27 33.19 30.91
CA LEU A 201 6.12 34.10 31.05
C LEU A 201 6.33 35.10 32.19
N ALA A 202 6.81 34.64 33.35
CA ALA A 202 7.08 35.53 34.48
C ALA A 202 8.16 36.56 34.18
N LYS A 203 9.19 36.20 33.42
CA LYS A 203 10.23 37.17 32.96
C LYS A 203 9.68 38.18 31.98
N SER A 204 8.84 37.77 31.04
CA SER A 204 8.25 38.71 30.06
C SER A 204 7.22 39.67 30.70
N PHE A 205 6.58 39.28 31.79
CA PHE A 205 5.71 40.18 32.57
C PHE A 205 6.51 41.18 33.44
N ALA A 206 7.66 40.74 34.00
CA ALA A 206 8.51 41.62 34.79
C ALA A 206 9.17 42.71 33.92
N GLU A 207 9.60 42.37 32.70
CA GLU A 207 10.19 43.30 31.73
C GLU A 207 9.17 44.37 31.25
N LYS A 208 7.90 44.01 31.13
CA LYS A 208 6.82 44.94 30.77
C LYS A 208 6.42 45.89 31.91
N GLU A 209 6.61 45.50 33.17
CA GLU A 209 6.33 46.37 34.33
C GLU A 209 7.44 47.41 34.59
N GLU A 210 8.66 47.13 34.13
CA GLU A 210 9.77 48.13 34.20
C GLU A 210 9.64 49.20 33.11
N GLU A 211 9.19 48.89 31.91
CA GLU A 211 8.97 49.87 30.83
C GLU A 211 7.82 50.84 31.10
N THR A 212 6.85 50.47 31.97
CA THR A 212 5.72 51.36 32.31
C THR A 212 5.99 52.29 33.51
N LYS A 213 7.16 52.26 34.12
CA LYS A 213 7.53 53.14 35.25
C LYS A 213 8.51 54.26 34.88
N GLU A 214 8.99 54.31 33.62
CA GLU A 214 9.84 55.39 33.13
C GLU A 214 9.15 56.39 32.16
N GLU A 215 7.83 56.39 32.05
CA GLU A 215 7.05 57.47 31.39
C GLU A 215 6.31 58.37 32.38
#